data_be410e96968b9c8ac7054805176cd57a
#
_entry.id   be410e96968b9c8ac7054805176cd57a
#
_cell.length_a   1.000
_cell.length_b   1.000
_cell.length_c   1.000
_cell.angle_alpha   90.00
_cell.angle_beta   90.00
_cell.angle_gamma   90.00
#
_symmetry.space_group_name_H-M   'P 1'
#
loop_
_entity.id
_entity.type
_entity.pdbx_description
1 polymer ?
#
loop_
_entity_poly.entity_id
_entity_poly.type
_entity_poly.pdbx_seq_one_letter_code
_entity_poly.pdbx_strand_id
1 'polypeptide(L)'
;GEYLDVLEDKDRVLTLTEVQSPKISSLFESNNSTTLKRTLSGSAWWVRFNVQNPGVAPRDLLLDLDRANLGRVSFFTPSPSGAYIQRDAGIKTTRIIGDEVSNTFRFRVHLSPGQISTYFLRIESDRGLITGILLGTPESMALHQKLSTTLLSFGLGALTCLFLYSFILLHTHKRDRSRIWFTLYLMAVIGYLLTSNGIIGIEFLRIRNLQTFLEICTIFLVEISATLFAGSFLH
;
A
#
# COMPACT_ATOMS: atom_id res chain seq x y z
N GLY A 1 -3.96 12.88 -5.38
CA GLY A 1 -5.30 12.42 -5.12
C GLY A 1 -6.42 13.38 -5.51
N GLU A 2 -6.21 14.69 -5.55
CA GLU A 2 -7.27 15.69 -5.81
C GLU A 2 -7.82 15.68 -7.24
N TYR A 3 -7.11 15.08 -8.18
CA TYR A 3 -7.48 14.98 -9.60
C TYR A 3 -8.04 13.61 -9.96
N LEU A 4 -8.53 12.87 -8.97
CA LEU A 4 -9.08 11.52 -9.15
C LEU A 4 -10.61 11.59 -9.06
N ASP A 5 -11.27 10.93 -9.99
CA ASP A 5 -12.68 10.62 -9.87
C ASP A 5 -12.83 9.17 -9.40
N VAL A 6 -13.75 8.91 -8.50
CA VAL A 6 -13.92 7.62 -7.83
C VAL A 6 -15.35 7.14 -7.92
N LEU A 7 -15.53 5.85 -8.17
CA LEU A 7 -16.82 5.17 -8.22
C LEU A 7 -16.78 3.90 -7.36
N GLU A 8 -17.78 3.70 -6.52
CA GLU A 8 -17.96 2.46 -5.76
C GLU A 8 -18.71 1.41 -6.58
N ASP A 9 -18.11 0.24 -6.72
CA ASP A 9 -18.71 -0.96 -7.30
C ASP A 9 -19.01 -1.95 -6.15
N LYS A 10 -20.21 -1.85 -5.58
CA LYS A 10 -20.62 -2.62 -4.38
C LYS A 10 -20.64 -4.12 -4.63
N ASP A 11 -21.07 -4.51 -5.80
CA ASP A 11 -21.24 -5.92 -6.16
C ASP A 11 -19.99 -6.52 -6.83
N ARG A 12 -18.99 -5.70 -7.13
CA ARG A 12 -17.73 -6.08 -7.82
C ARG A 12 -17.94 -6.64 -9.23
N VAL A 13 -19.01 -6.26 -9.89
CA VAL A 13 -19.41 -6.81 -11.19
C VAL A 13 -19.11 -5.89 -12.36
N LEU A 14 -18.88 -4.60 -12.12
CA LEU A 14 -18.65 -3.63 -13.19
C LEU A 14 -17.39 -3.96 -13.99
N THR A 15 -17.57 -3.99 -15.30
CA THR A 15 -16.49 -4.10 -16.28
C THR A 15 -16.02 -2.72 -16.75
N LEU A 16 -14.86 -2.63 -17.38
CA LEU A 16 -14.35 -1.37 -17.93
C LEU A 16 -15.32 -0.75 -18.94
N THR A 17 -15.92 -1.56 -19.80
CA THR A 17 -16.87 -1.11 -20.83
C THR A 17 -18.12 -0.46 -20.19
N GLU A 18 -18.63 -1.06 -19.12
CA GLU A 18 -19.77 -0.49 -18.39
C GLU A 18 -19.40 0.81 -17.68
N VAL A 19 -18.23 0.86 -17.06
CA VAL A 19 -17.71 2.07 -16.37
C VAL A 19 -17.49 3.23 -17.33
N GLN A 20 -17.17 2.95 -18.59
CA GLN A 20 -17.06 3.96 -19.65
C GLN A 20 -18.41 4.40 -20.24
N SER A 21 -19.50 3.66 -19.98
CA SER A 21 -20.82 4.04 -20.47
C SER A 21 -21.27 5.41 -19.90
N PRO A 22 -22.00 6.23 -20.64
CA PRO A 22 -22.43 7.56 -20.18
C PRO A 22 -23.20 7.49 -18.85
N LYS A 23 -24.00 6.45 -18.65
CA LYS A 23 -24.82 6.22 -17.45
C LYS A 23 -23.94 6.03 -16.19
N ILE A 24 -22.95 5.18 -16.27
CA ILE A 24 -22.06 4.87 -15.13
C ILE A 24 -20.99 5.94 -14.98
N SER A 25 -20.46 6.45 -16.09
CA SER A 25 -19.43 7.49 -16.08
C SER A 25 -19.90 8.79 -15.38
N SER A 26 -21.20 9.09 -15.38
CA SER A 26 -21.76 10.23 -14.66
C SER A 26 -21.85 10.04 -13.14
N LEU A 27 -21.66 8.81 -12.64
CA LEU A 27 -21.71 8.48 -11.20
C LEU A 27 -20.34 8.61 -10.52
N PHE A 28 -19.30 8.94 -11.26
CA PHE A 28 -18.00 9.20 -10.65
C PHE A 28 -18.03 10.49 -9.83
N GLU A 29 -17.52 10.43 -8.62
CA GLU A 29 -17.39 11.54 -7.70
C GLU A 29 -15.92 11.98 -7.59
N SER A 30 -15.67 13.30 -7.57
CA SER A 30 -14.31 13.81 -7.41
C SER A 30 -13.77 13.55 -6.00
N ASN A 31 -12.55 13.06 -5.92
CA ASN A 31 -11.88 12.83 -4.65
C ASN A 31 -11.19 14.12 -4.19
N ASN A 32 -11.74 14.76 -3.16
CA ASN A 32 -11.22 16.04 -2.63
C ASN A 32 -10.07 15.86 -1.62
N SER A 33 -9.32 14.75 -1.71
CA SER A 33 -8.25 14.44 -0.78
C SER A 33 -7.00 13.94 -1.53
N THR A 34 -5.84 14.23 -0.98
CA THR A 34 -4.55 13.72 -1.49
C THR A 34 -4.46 12.19 -1.42
N THR A 35 -5.22 11.57 -0.51
CA THR A 35 -5.25 10.13 -0.27
C THR A 35 -6.64 9.59 -0.60
N LEU A 36 -6.71 8.45 -1.26
CA LEU A 36 -7.96 7.71 -1.42
C LEU A 36 -8.25 6.97 -0.11
N LYS A 37 -9.21 7.49 0.67
CA LYS A 37 -9.62 6.91 1.94
C LYS A 37 -11.08 6.46 1.84
N ARG A 38 -11.31 5.16 2.04
CA ARG A 38 -12.64 4.55 2.07
C ARG A 38 -12.74 3.59 3.25
N THR A 39 -13.90 3.55 3.86
CA THR A 39 -14.19 2.65 4.99
C THR A 39 -14.10 1.20 4.57
N LEU A 40 -14.07 0.30 5.55
CA LEU A 40 -14.12 -1.13 5.32
C LEU A 40 -15.43 -1.47 4.59
N SER A 41 -15.30 -1.84 3.33
CA SER A 41 -16.43 -2.31 2.50
C SER A 41 -15.99 -3.52 1.68
N GLY A 42 -16.93 -4.41 1.38
CA GLY A 42 -16.69 -5.50 0.45
C GLY A 42 -16.62 -5.04 -1.02
N SER A 43 -16.65 -3.73 -1.30
CA SER A 43 -16.75 -3.15 -2.63
C SER A 43 -15.42 -3.18 -3.39
N ALA A 44 -15.49 -3.11 -4.72
CA ALA A 44 -14.39 -2.65 -5.56
C ALA A 44 -14.49 -1.13 -5.78
N TRP A 45 -13.38 -0.49 -5.98
CA TRP A 45 -13.30 0.94 -6.21
C TRP A 45 -12.69 1.22 -7.56
N TRP A 46 -13.43 1.89 -8.43
CA TRP A 46 -12.92 2.39 -9.69
C TRP A 46 -12.41 3.81 -9.51
N VAL A 47 -11.22 4.05 -10.02
CA VAL A 47 -10.58 5.37 -10.04
C VAL A 47 -10.30 5.73 -11.48
N ARG A 48 -10.74 6.92 -11.88
CA ARG A 48 -10.49 7.50 -13.20
C ARG A 48 -9.66 8.76 -13.06
N PHE A 49 -8.69 8.94 -13.94
CA PHE A 49 -7.89 10.16 -14.00
C PHE A 49 -7.33 10.39 -15.40
N ASN A 50 -7.11 11.66 -15.71
CA ASN A 50 -6.53 12.09 -16.97
C ASN A 50 -5.08 12.48 -16.77
N VAL A 51 -4.21 12.08 -17.70
CA VAL A 51 -2.81 12.50 -17.71
C VAL A 51 -2.51 13.15 -19.04
N GLN A 52 -1.88 14.31 -18.99
CA GLN A 52 -1.46 15.07 -20.16
C GLN A 52 0.07 15.21 -20.18
N ASN A 53 0.66 15.02 -21.33
CA ASN A 53 2.05 15.40 -21.60
C ASN A 53 2.06 16.72 -22.39
N PRO A 54 2.21 17.87 -21.74
CA PRO A 54 2.25 19.16 -22.44
C PRO A 54 3.57 19.43 -23.16
N GLY A 55 4.56 18.55 -22.99
CA GLY A 55 5.90 18.69 -23.57
C GLY A 55 5.97 18.23 -25.02
N VAL A 56 7.10 18.54 -25.65
CA VAL A 56 7.41 18.17 -27.04
C VAL A 56 8.16 16.82 -27.15
N ALA A 57 8.55 16.25 -26.04
CA ALA A 57 9.20 14.93 -25.98
C ALA A 57 8.30 13.88 -25.29
N PRO A 58 8.43 12.59 -25.64
CA PRO A 58 7.72 11.53 -24.93
C PRO A 58 8.15 11.49 -23.47
N ARG A 59 7.24 11.10 -22.59
CA ARG A 59 7.48 10.98 -21.15
C ARG A 59 7.13 9.58 -20.66
N ASP A 60 8.05 9.01 -19.89
CA ASP A 60 7.84 7.81 -19.11
C ASP A 60 7.56 8.20 -17.68
N LEU A 61 6.40 7.80 -17.17
CA LEU A 61 5.96 8.04 -15.81
C LEU A 61 5.75 6.70 -15.11
N LEU A 62 5.80 6.73 -13.80
CA LEU A 62 5.41 5.62 -12.92
C LEU A 62 4.18 6.02 -12.12
N LEU A 63 3.16 5.18 -12.18
CA LEU A 63 2.04 5.20 -11.25
C LEU A 63 2.38 4.29 -10.08
N ASP A 64 2.43 4.84 -8.88
CA ASP A 64 2.74 4.11 -7.64
C ASP A 64 1.55 4.18 -6.67
N LEU A 65 1.13 3.02 -6.18
CA LEU A 65 0.20 2.90 -5.07
C LEU A 65 1.02 2.65 -3.81
N ASP A 66 0.98 3.57 -2.85
CA ASP A 66 1.84 3.58 -1.66
C ASP A 66 1.54 2.47 -0.63
N ARG A 67 0.78 1.44 -1.02
CA ARG A 67 0.38 0.30 -0.19
C ARG A 67 0.77 -1.04 -0.79
N ALA A 68 1.47 -1.83 0.00
CA ALA A 68 1.91 -3.19 -0.37
C ALA A 68 0.83 -4.26 -0.19
N ASN A 69 -0.26 -3.98 0.56
CA ASN A 69 -1.22 -4.99 1.01
C ASN A 69 -2.62 -4.86 0.40
N LEU A 70 -2.71 -4.35 -0.84
CA LEU A 70 -3.97 -4.32 -1.60
C LEU A 70 -4.30 -5.72 -2.14
N GLY A 71 -5.58 -6.08 -2.08
CA GLY A 71 -6.06 -7.40 -2.49
C GLY A 71 -5.85 -7.66 -3.97
N ARG A 72 -6.46 -6.84 -4.82
CA ARG A 72 -6.30 -6.83 -6.28
C ARG A 72 -6.29 -5.41 -6.79
N VAL A 73 -5.40 -5.14 -7.71
CA VAL A 73 -5.28 -3.87 -8.43
C VAL A 73 -5.23 -4.18 -9.91
N SER A 74 -6.20 -3.66 -10.67
CA SER A 74 -6.23 -3.77 -12.13
C SER A 74 -6.05 -2.38 -12.72
N PHE A 75 -4.97 -2.17 -13.45
CA PHE A 75 -4.68 -0.92 -14.12
C PHE A 75 -4.94 -1.02 -15.61
N PHE A 76 -5.72 -0.08 -16.14
CA PHE A 76 -6.15 -0.03 -17.53
C PHE A 76 -5.50 1.16 -18.25
N THR A 77 -4.69 0.84 -19.25
CA THR A 77 -3.91 1.79 -20.05
C THR A 77 -4.48 1.85 -21.45
N PRO A 78 -4.78 3.02 -22.03
CA PRO A 78 -5.24 3.12 -23.41
C PRO A 78 -4.13 2.69 -24.37
N SER A 79 -4.50 1.87 -25.34
CA SER A 79 -3.65 1.45 -26.47
C SER A 79 -3.83 2.41 -27.66
N PRO A 80 -2.85 2.52 -28.55
CA PRO A 80 -3.01 3.24 -29.84
C PRO A 80 -4.17 2.74 -30.71
N SER A 81 -4.60 1.49 -30.53
CA SER A 81 -5.76 0.90 -31.22
C SER A 81 -7.12 1.35 -30.66
N GLY A 82 -7.16 2.17 -29.59
CA GLY A 82 -8.39 2.56 -28.90
C GLY A 82 -8.87 1.53 -27.85
N ALA A 83 -8.29 0.36 -27.79
CA ALA A 83 -8.56 -0.63 -26.76
C ALA A 83 -7.77 -0.31 -25.48
N TYR A 84 -8.19 -0.88 -24.35
CA TYR A 84 -7.44 -0.79 -23.08
C TYR A 84 -6.67 -2.07 -22.81
N ILE A 85 -5.43 -1.91 -22.39
CA ILE A 85 -4.59 -3.02 -21.93
C ILE A 85 -4.72 -3.08 -20.41
N GLN A 86 -5.17 -4.23 -19.89
CA GLN A 86 -5.28 -4.49 -18.46
C GLN A 86 -3.99 -5.11 -17.93
N ARG A 87 -3.51 -4.57 -16.81
CA ARG A 87 -2.38 -5.11 -16.03
C ARG A 87 -2.82 -5.30 -14.60
N ASP A 88 -2.67 -6.52 -14.10
CA ASP A 88 -3.09 -6.91 -12.76
C ASP A 88 -1.91 -7.04 -11.80
N ALA A 89 -2.11 -6.54 -10.59
CA ALA A 89 -1.21 -6.71 -9.46
C ALA A 89 -2.02 -6.92 -8.17
N GLY A 90 -1.35 -7.27 -7.08
CA GLY A 90 -2.00 -7.43 -5.77
C GLY A 90 -1.73 -8.79 -5.15
N ILE A 91 -2.01 -8.87 -3.84
CA ILE A 91 -1.77 -10.08 -3.04
C ILE A 91 -2.59 -11.28 -3.51
N LYS A 92 -3.77 -11.03 -4.10
CA LYS A 92 -4.68 -12.07 -4.59
C LYS A 92 -4.45 -12.45 -6.05
N THR A 93 -3.48 -11.84 -6.72
CA THR A 93 -3.17 -12.12 -8.13
C THR A 93 -1.95 -13.02 -8.26
N THR A 94 -1.80 -13.68 -9.43
CA THR A 94 -0.62 -14.49 -9.75
C THR A 94 0.65 -13.64 -9.91
N ARG A 95 0.48 -12.36 -10.24
CA ARG A 95 1.53 -11.33 -10.27
C ARG A 95 1.42 -10.49 -9.00
N ILE A 96 2.32 -10.70 -8.08
CA ILE A 96 2.39 -9.94 -6.82
C ILE A 96 2.92 -8.52 -7.06
N ILE A 97 3.64 -8.31 -8.15
CA ILE A 97 4.40 -7.09 -8.44
C ILE A 97 3.86 -6.49 -9.75
N GLY A 98 3.68 -5.17 -9.80
CA GLY A 98 3.39 -4.43 -11.02
C GLY A 98 4.49 -4.55 -12.08
N ASP A 99 4.73 -3.51 -12.87
CA ASP A 99 5.75 -3.53 -13.94
C ASP A 99 7.19 -3.41 -13.39
N GLU A 100 7.37 -3.03 -12.13
CA GLU A 100 8.66 -2.89 -11.47
C GLU A 100 8.71 -3.63 -10.12
N VAL A 101 9.90 -4.14 -9.77
CA VAL A 101 10.16 -4.74 -8.47
C VAL A 101 10.18 -3.63 -7.41
N SER A 102 9.14 -3.59 -6.59
CA SER A 102 8.98 -2.60 -5.52
C SER A 102 8.17 -3.22 -4.37
N ASN A 103 8.28 -2.63 -3.19
CA ASN A 103 7.41 -2.97 -2.05
C ASN A 103 5.96 -2.47 -2.25
N THR A 104 5.72 -1.69 -3.30
CA THR A 104 4.43 -1.11 -3.68
C THR A 104 4.06 -1.53 -5.10
N PHE A 105 2.82 -1.30 -5.52
CA PHE A 105 2.37 -1.66 -6.87
C PHE A 105 2.66 -0.52 -7.83
N ARG A 106 3.60 -0.76 -8.76
CA ARG A 106 4.04 0.22 -9.76
C ARG A 106 3.68 -0.20 -11.17
N PHE A 107 3.19 0.78 -11.93
CA PHE A 107 2.81 0.60 -13.34
C PHE A 107 3.47 1.69 -14.18
N ARG A 108 4.06 1.28 -15.30
CA ARG A 108 4.63 2.22 -16.27
C ARG A 108 3.53 2.86 -17.12
N VAL A 109 3.65 4.17 -17.31
CA VAL A 109 2.76 5.00 -18.13
C VAL A 109 3.63 5.72 -19.15
N HIS A 110 3.44 5.40 -20.42
CA HIS A 110 4.11 6.08 -21.53
C HIS A 110 3.17 7.09 -22.17
N LEU A 111 3.63 8.32 -22.38
CA LEU A 111 2.86 9.42 -22.95
C LEU A 111 3.63 10.05 -24.11
N SER A 112 3.05 10.03 -25.30
CA SER A 112 3.54 10.75 -26.45
C SER A 112 3.43 12.28 -26.25
N PRO A 113 4.19 13.09 -26.97
CA PRO A 113 4.10 14.54 -26.93
C PRO A 113 2.67 15.02 -27.22
N GLY A 114 2.17 15.97 -26.43
CA GLY A 114 0.81 16.53 -26.56
C GLY A 114 -0.35 15.58 -26.22
N GLN A 115 -0.06 14.34 -25.89
CA GLN A 115 -1.08 13.32 -25.62
C GLN A 115 -1.83 13.62 -24.32
N ILE A 116 -3.18 13.52 -24.39
CA ILE A 116 -4.07 13.44 -23.22
C ILE A 116 -4.68 12.05 -23.23
N SER A 117 -4.57 11.35 -22.10
CA SER A 117 -5.08 9.98 -21.97
C SER A 117 -5.82 9.80 -20.66
N THR A 118 -6.93 9.08 -20.73
CA THR A 118 -7.72 8.67 -19.57
C THR A 118 -7.27 7.29 -19.12
N TYR A 119 -7.00 7.15 -17.84
CA TYR A 119 -6.61 5.90 -17.21
C TYR A 119 -7.67 5.48 -16.21
N PHE A 120 -7.81 4.17 -16.05
CA PHE A 120 -8.69 3.59 -15.05
C PHE A 120 -7.89 2.65 -14.15
N LEU A 121 -8.25 2.66 -12.88
CA LEU A 121 -7.69 1.77 -11.87
C LEU A 121 -8.84 1.15 -11.11
N ARG A 122 -8.87 -0.18 -10.99
CA ARG A 122 -9.83 -0.91 -10.19
C ARG A 122 -9.11 -1.53 -9.00
N ILE A 123 -9.54 -1.18 -7.80
CA ILE A 123 -8.90 -1.62 -6.55
C ILE A 123 -9.90 -2.42 -5.74
N GLU A 124 -9.54 -3.64 -5.38
CA GLU A 124 -10.26 -4.48 -4.43
C GLU A 124 -9.44 -4.63 -3.15
N SER A 125 -10.06 -4.33 -2.02
CA SER A 125 -9.47 -4.54 -0.71
C SER A 125 -10.50 -5.16 0.23
N ASP A 126 -10.12 -6.18 0.95
CA ASP A 126 -10.95 -6.77 2.02
C ASP A 126 -10.81 -5.98 3.33
N ARG A 127 -9.99 -4.94 3.32
CA ARG A 127 -9.76 -4.01 4.43
C ARG A 127 -10.16 -2.60 4.01
N GLY A 128 -10.21 -1.68 4.94
CA GLY A 128 -10.38 -0.27 4.59
C GLY A 128 -9.35 0.17 3.56
N LEU A 129 -9.78 0.84 2.52
CA LEU A 129 -8.93 1.35 1.47
C LEU A 129 -8.36 2.69 1.88
N ILE A 130 -7.06 2.71 2.19
CA ILE A 130 -6.31 3.95 2.41
C ILE A 130 -5.05 3.82 1.58
N THR A 131 -4.97 4.52 0.46
CA THR A 131 -3.80 4.49 -0.43
C THR A 131 -3.57 5.85 -1.06
N GLY A 132 -2.32 6.26 -1.13
CA GLY A 132 -1.87 7.33 -2.01
C GLY A 132 -1.74 6.79 -3.43
N ILE A 133 -2.16 7.57 -4.40
CA ILE A 133 -1.93 7.30 -5.81
C ILE A 133 -1.00 8.41 -6.31
N LEU A 134 0.25 8.05 -6.57
CA LEU A 134 1.31 8.95 -6.98
C LEU A 134 1.64 8.70 -8.46
N LEU A 135 1.79 9.76 -9.21
CA LEU A 135 2.28 9.71 -10.59
C LEU A 135 3.49 10.62 -10.71
N GLY A 136 4.61 10.10 -11.15
CA GLY A 136 5.85 10.87 -11.26
C GLY A 136 6.87 10.24 -12.19
N THR A 137 7.99 10.92 -12.39
CA THR A 137 9.11 10.37 -13.14
C THR A 137 9.81 9.26 -12.36
N PRO A 138 10.48 8.31 -13.04
CA PRO A 138 11.25 7.26 -12.35
C PRO A 138 12.23 7.82 -11.31
N GLU A 139 12.89 8.95 -11.62
CA GLU A 139 13.86 9.59 -10.73
C GLU A 139 13.18 10.14 -9.45
N SER A 140 12.04 10.83 -9.61
CA SER A 140 11.30 11.37 -8.47
C SER A 140 10.76 10.26 -7.56
N MET A 141 10.28 9.17 -8.17
CA MET A 141 9.81 7.99 -7.43
C MET A 141 10.95 7.27 -6.71
N ALA A 142 12.12 7.14 -7.35
CA ALA A 142 13.31 6.57 -6.73
C ALA A 142 13.78 7.39 -5.52
N LEU A 143 13.77 8.72 -5.64
CA LEU A 143 14.11 9.62 -4.53
C LEU A 143 13.12 9.47 -3.36
N HIS A 144 11.82 9.49 -3.65
CA HIS A 144 10.76 9.32 -2.65
C HIS A 144 10.92 7.97 -1.91
N GLN A 145 11.13 6.88 -2.66
CA GLN A 145 11.36 5.56 -2.09
C GLN A 145 12.63 5.52 -1.23
N LYS A 146 13.73 6.10 -1.71
CA LYS A 146 14.99 6.15 -0.96
C LYS A 146 14.81 6.87 0.38
N LEU A 147 14.14 8.02 0.40
CA LEU A 147 13.87 8.77 1.64
C LEU A 147 13.01 7.95 2.60
N SER A 148 11.90 7.38 2.11
CA SER A 148 11.00 6.55 2.92
C SER A 148 11.72 5.34 3.51
N THR A 149 12.48 4.61 2.68
CA THR A 149 13.25 3.44 3.12
C THR A 149 14.35 3.82 4.12
N THR A 150 15.03 4.95 3.91
CA THR A 150 16.06 5.41 4.85
C THR A 150 15.47 5.75 6.21
N LEU A 151 14.35 6.49 6.26
CA LEU A 151 13.66 6.82 7.50
C LEU A 151 13.16 5.57 8.23
N LEU A 152 12.57 4.63 7.50
CA LEU A 152 12.11 3.36 8.05
C LEU A 152 13.29 2.54 8.61
N SER A 153 14.40 2.44 7.88
CA SER A 153 15.61 1.71 8.31
C SER A 153 16.21 2.32 9.55
N PHE A 154 16.26 3.66 9.63
CA PHE A 154 16.74 4.37 10.82
C PHE A 154 15.84 4.09 12.04
N GLY A 155 14.52 4.18 11.85
CA GLY A 155 13.55 3.87 12.92
C GLY A 155 13.64 2.41 13.39
N LEU A 156 13.72 1.46 12.45
CA LEU A 156 13.90 0.04 12.78
C LEU A 156 15.23 -0.21 13.49
N GLY A 157 16.31 0.45 13.07
CA GLY A 157 17.62 0.36 13.74
C GLY A 157 17.54 0.84 15.18
N ALA A 158 16.93 2.00 15.45
CA ALA A 158 16.74 2.53 16.79
C ALA A 158 15.89 1.59 17.67
N LEU A 159 14.78 1.07 17.15
CA LEU A 159 13.93 0.09 17.86
C LEU A 159 14.67 -1.21 18.15
N THR A 160 15.49 -1.69 17.22
CA THR A 160 16.30 -2.89 17.41
C THR A 160 17.35 -2.68 18.50
N CYS A 161 18.02 -1.52 18.55
CA CYS A 161 18.95 -1.18 19.64
C CYS A 161 18.24 -1.15 21.01
N LEU A 162 17.05 -0.53 21.08
CA LEU A 162 16.23 -0.52 22.30
C LEU A 162 15.80 -1.93 22.71
N PHE A 163 15.40 -2.75 21.75
CA PHE A 163 15.05 -4.15 22.00
C PHE A 163 16.23 -4.93 22.57
N LEU A 164 17.41 -4.84 21.94
CA LEU A 164 18.61 -5.52 22.41
C LEU A 164 19.02 -5.06 23.81
N TYR A 165 18.97 -3.76 24.06
CA TYR A 165 19.24 -3.19 25.39
C TYR A 165 18.25 -3.74 26.44
N SER A 166 16.95 -3.70 26.15
CA SER A 166 15.91 -4.25 27.02
C SER A 166 16.07 -5.75 27.26
N PHE A 167 16.45 -6.51 26.21
CA PHE A 167 16.69 -7.95 26.29
C PHE A 167 17.90 -8.29 27.19
N ILE A 168 19.00 -7.54 27.09
CA ILE A 168 20.17 -7.69 27.97
C ILE A 168 19.78 -7.41 29.42
N LEU A 169 19.03 -6.32 29.68
CA LEU A 169 18.57 -6.00 31.03
C LEU A 169 17.64 -7.08 31.59
N LEU A 170 16.81 -7.68 30.76
CA LEU A 170 15.95 -8.80 31.17
C LEU A 170 16.77 -10.03 31.62
N HIS A 171 17.90 -10.27 30.95
CA HIS A 171 18.78 -11.38 31.32
C HIS A 171 19.53 -11.17 32.63
N THR A 172 19.89 -9.90 32.92
CA THR A 172 20.61 -9.53 34.17
C THR A 172 19.67 -9.40 35.39
N HIS A 173 18.42 -8.96 35.19
CA HIS A 173 17.42 -8.73 36.26
C HIS A 173 16.13 -9.51 36.01
N LYS A 174 16.17 -10.82 36.21
CA LYS A 174 15.12 -11.80 35.83
C LYS A 174 13.74 -11.64 36.50
N ARG A 175 13.53 -10.72 37.43
CA ARG A 175 12.32 -10.66 38.28
C ARG A 175 11.36 -9.49 37.98
N ASP A 176 11.68 -8.65 37.00
CA ASP A 176 10.87 -7.47 36.69
C ASP A 176 9.87 -7.76 35.56
N ARG A 177 8.59 -7.94 35.93
CA ARG A 177 7.51 -8.22 34.97
C ARG A 177 7.33 -7.10 33.94
N SER A 178 7.52 -5.83 34.34
CA SER A 178 7.39 -4.68 33.44
C SER A 178 8.38 -4.77 32.28
N ARG A 179 9.61 -5.22 32.55
CA ARG A 179 10.65 -5.36 31.51
C ARG A 179 10.33 -6.49 30.53
N ILE A 180 9.71 -7.58 31.00
CA ILE A 180 9.28 -8.68 30.10
C ILE A 180 8.27 -8.13 29.11
N TRP A 181 7.23 -7.44 29.58
CA TRP A 181 6.18 -6.89 28.74
C TRP A 181 6.69 -5.81 27.80
N PHE A 182 7.59 -4.94 28.26
CA PHE A 182 8.24 -3.93 27.42
C PHE A 182 9.08 -4.57 26.30
N THR A 183 9.86 -5.60 26.60
CA THR A 183 10.66 -6.31 25.60
C THR A 183 9.77 -7.00 24.56
N LEU A 184 8.67 -7.64 24.98
CA LEU A 184 7.67 -8.23 24.08
C LEU A 184 6.99 -7.18 23.23
N TYR A 185 6.66 -6.01 23.80
CA TYR A 185 6.10 -4.89 23.06
C TYR A 185 7.04 -4.41 21.95
N LEU A 186 8.32 -4.18 22.25
CA LEU A 186 9.29 -3.78 21.23
C LEU A 186 9.43 -4.83 20.11
N MET A 187 9.49 -6.10 20.46
CA MET A 187 9.53 -7.20 19.48
C MET A 187 8.30 -7.19 18.59
N ALA A 188 7.11 -7.02 19.17
CA ALA A 188 5.85 -6.96 18.42
C ALA A 188 5.77 -5.75 17.49
N VAL A 189 6.23 -4.57 17.94
CA VAL A 189 6.29 -3.34 17.12
C VAL A 189 7.24 -3.52 15.94
N ILE A 190 8.43 -4.08 16.15
CA ILE A 190 9.37 -4.39 15.07
C ILE A 190 8.74 -5.36 14.08
N GLY A 191 8.13 -6.43 14.55
CA GLY A 191 7.43 -7.42 13.72
C GLY A 191 6.29 -6.77 12.90
N TYR A 192 5.50 -5.91 13.51
CA TYR A 192 4.45 -5.17 12.82
C TYR A 192 5.00 -4.25 11.72
N LEU A 193 6.06 -3.49 12.00
CA LEU A 193 6.68 -2.61 11.01
C LEU A 193 7.26 -3.39 9.82
N LEU A 194 7.86 -4.55 10.06
CA LEU A 194 8.41 -5.40 9.01
C LEU A 194 7.30 -6.00 8.12
N THR A 195 6.18 -6.41 8.71
CA THR A 195 5.05 -7.00 7.97
C THR A 195 4.24 -5.96 7.22
N SER A 196 3.93 -4.83 7.86
CA SER A 196 3.08 -3.77 7.27
C SER A 196 3.76 -3.04 6.10
N ASN A 197 5.09 -2.93 6.12
CA ASN A 197 5.86 -2.35 5.01
C ASN A 197 6.24 -3.36 3.93
N GLY A 198 5.74 -4.59 4.00
CA GLY A 198 5.96 -5.62 2.98
C GLY A 198 7.40 -6.15 2.91
N ILE A 199 8.28 -5.82 3.87
CA ILE A 199 9.69 -6.26 3.87
C ILE A 199 9.78 -7.78 3.96
N ILE A 200 8.93 -8.39 4.78
CA ILE A 200 8.88 -9.86 4.92
C ILE A 200 8.12 -10.51 3.75
N GLY A 201 7.18 -9.77 3.12
CA GLY A 201 6.23 -10.34 2.16
C GLY A 201 6.83 -10.71 0.81
N ILE A 202 7.87 -10.02 0.34
CA ILE A 202 8.39 -10.17 -1.01
C ILE A 202 9.28 -11.40 -1.16
N GLU A 203 10.10 -11.70 -0.19
CA GLU A 203 11.09 -12.77 -0.30
C GLU A 203 10.72 -14.06 0.45
N PHE A 204 10.04 -13.98 1.58
CA PHE A 204 9.78 -15.12 2.45
C PHE A 204 8.38 -15.73 2.34
N LEU A 205 7.38 -14.99 1.87
CA LEU A 205 5.99 -15.42 2.01
C LEU A 205 5.26 -15.52 0.67
N ARG A 206 5.66 -16.46 -0.16
CA ARG A 206 4.87 -16.94 -1.31
C ARG A 206 3.49 -17.52 -0.91
N ILE A 207 3.19 -17.57 0.39
CA ILE A 207 1.95 -18.10 0.94
C ILE A 207 0.97 -16.94 1.10
N ARG A 208 0.01 -16.91 0.20
CA ARG A 208 -0.99 -15.86 -0.07
C ARG A 208 -1.73 -15.25 1.13
N ASN A 209 -1.82 -15.95 2.25
CA ASN A 209 -2.56 -15.48 3.44
C ASN A 209 -1.67 -15.22 4.67
N LEU A 210 -0.40 -15.60 4.60
CA LEU A 210 0.49 -15.57 5.77
C LEU A 210 0.90 -14.14 6.15
N GLN A 211 1.11 -13.25 5.18
CA GLN A 211 1.42 -11.84 5.47
C GLN A 211 0.27 -11.16 6.22
N THR A 212 -0.97 -11.35 5.74
CA THR A 212 -2.18 -10.83 6.40
C THR A 212 -2.34 -11.40 7.80
N PHE A 213 -2.12 -12.70 7.96
CA PHE A 213 -2.20 -13.38 9.26
C PHE A 213 -1.14 -12.84 10.24
N LEU A 214 0.11 -12.71 9.80
CA LEU A 214 1.20 -12.18 10.61
C LEU A 214 0.96 -10.72 11.00
N GLU A 215 0.45 -9.89 10.10
CA GLU A 215 0.12 -8.50 10.40
C GLU A 215 -0.97 -8.40 11.48
N ILE A 216 -2.02 -9.22 11.40
CA ILE A 216 -3.06 -9.29 12.42
C ILE A 216 -2.49 -9.77 13.75
N CYS A 217 -1.72 -10.85 13.75
CA CYS A 217 -1.09 -11.38 14.96
C CYS A 217 -0.17 -10.37 15.63
N THR A 218 0.63 -9.62 14.87
CA THR A 218 1.54 -8.62 15.41
C THR A 218 0.79 -7.42 15.98
N ILE A 219 -0.33 -6.98 15.39
CA ILE A 219 -1.19 -5.92 15.96
C ILE A 219 -1.72 -6.36 17.33
N PHE A 220 -2.31 -7.55 17.43
CA PHE A 220 -2.80 -8.06 18.71
C PHE A 220 -1.70 -8.20 19.76
N LEU A 221 -0.50 -8.65 19.36
CA LEU A 221 0.64 -8.73 20.25
C LEU A 221 1.08 -7.35 20.76
N VAL A 222 1.06 -6.32 19.91
CA VAL A 222 1.36 -4.93 20.31
C VAL A 222 0.34 -4.46 21.35
N GLU A 223 -0.96 -4.65 21.10
CA GLU A 223 -2.02 -4.21 22.01
C GLU A 223 -1.96 -4.92 23.36
N ILE A 224 -1.84 -6.26 23.35
CA ILE A 224 -1.75 -7.06 24.58
C ILE A 224 -0.51 -6.69 25.38
N SER A 225 0.66 -6.64 24.75
CA SER A 225 1.92 -6.34 25.46
C SER A 225 1.96 -4.90 26.00
N ALA A 226 1.40 -3.93 25.26
CA ALA A 226 1.26 -2.55 25.71
C ALA A 226 0.35 -2.44 26.94
N THR A 227 -0.78 -3.13 26.93
CA THR A 227 -1.76 -3.15 28.03
C THR A 227 -1.14 -3.78 29.29
N LEU A 228 -0.47 -4.91 29.15
CA LEU A 228 0.19 -5.61 30.25
C LEU A 228 1.39 -4.83 30.79
N PHE A 229 2.13 -4.14 29.91
CA PHE A 229 3.19 -3.23 30.33
C PHE A 229 2.62 -2.06 31.15
N ALA A 230 1.59 -1.37 30.67
CA ALA A 230 0.94 -0.30 31.39
C ALA A 230 0.36 -0.78 32.75
N GLY A 231 -0.29 -1.94 32.78
CA GLY A 231 -0.81 -2.54 34.00
C GLY A 231 0.27 -2.89 35.02
N SER A 232 1.46 -3.27 34.57
CA SER A 232 2.59 -3.59 35.45
C SER A 232 3.21 -2.37 36.15
N PHE A 233 2.89 -1.14 35.71
CA PHE A 233 3.30 0.11 36.37
C PHE A 233 2.29 0.61 37.39
N LEU A 234 1.05 0.14 37.33
CA LEU A 234 -0.03 0.59 38.20
C LEU A 234 -0.16 -0.28 39.48
N HIS A 235 0.60 -1.38 39.54
CA HIS A 235 0.68 -2.31 40.67
C HIS A 235 2.14 -2.51 41.11
#